data_5a6e0c38ce50c0c3ab056d2a3865643e
#
_entry.id   5a6e0c38ce50c0c3ab056d2a3865643e
#
_cell.length_a   1.000
_cell.length_b   1.000
_cell.length_c   1.000
_cell.angle_alpha   90.00
_cell.angle_beta   90.00
_cell.angle_gamma   90.00
#
_symmetry.space_group_name_H-M   'P 1'
#
loop_
_entity.id
_entity.type
_entity.pdbx_description
1 polymer ?
#
loop_
_entity_poly.entity_id
_entity_poly.type
_entity_poly.pdbx_seq_one_letter_code
_entity_poly.pdbx_strand_id
1 'polypeptide(L)'
;MRQGETAPKGGWIGNATGGVKAPEPILLPNPAVRFARTAERLELLSKGHPMEGWLGFMAKLARAQHHVASMLAPLSAPDDAAVAQVVAARIPPISADGHRRDVAWRDGLAQLLDTVSEGLPSPAAAAAAELRAGSADSTEALADALLRGVVDEQEAGSTFWIAAALQVYFTCLAGRLPAPVLRLLEERSLCPCCGSTSSASLVTGAGQNPGARYLTCSLCSTAWNYSRAVCVTCGGSKTLAIRGIEGDSGVVKAETCDECGTYSKMAYQAKDMQADPYADDLATLGLDVMVGEAGWARHAPNLLLLVG
;
A
#
# COMPACT_ATOMS: atom_id res chain seq x y z
N MET A 1 -4.93 -62.19 39.18
CA MET A 1 -3.79 -61.28 39.27
C MET A 1 -3.25 -61.05 37.87
N ARG A 2 -3.56 -59.88 37.27
CA ARG A 2 -2.95 -59.41 35.99
C ARG A 2 -2.28 -58.12 36.30
N GLN A 3 -0.97 -58.10 36.04
CA GLN A 3 -0.09 -56.97 36.24
C GLN A 3 -0.41 -55.86 35.20
N GLY A 4 -0.49 -54.66 35.67
CA GLY A 4 -0.70 -53.49 34.84
C GLY A 4 0.56 -53.12 34.02
N GLU A 5 0.38 -53.03 32.71
CA GLU A 5 1.37 -52.44 31.81
C GLU A 5 1.40 -50.93 32.00
N THR A 6 2.54 -50.44 32.40
CA THR A 6 2.85 -49.01 32.44
C THR A 6 3.08 -48.48 31.01
N ALA A 7 2.28 -47.53 30.56
CA ALA A 7 2.49 -46.84 29.31
C ALA A 7 3.87 -46.12 29.28
N PRO A 8 4.60 -46.17 28.15
CA PRO A 8 5.87 -45.49 28.05
C PRO A 8 5.67 -44.00 28.10
N LYS A 9 6.41 -43.34 28.99
CA LYS A 9 6.55 -41.87 29.01
C LYS A 9 7.30 -41.47 27.76
N GLY A 10 6.57 -41.07 26.72
CA GLY A 10 7.10 -40.42 25.51
C GLY A 10 7.70 -39.07 25.90
N GLY A 11 9.01 -39.04 26.10
CA GLY A 11 9.74 -37.80 26.23
C GLY A 11 9.77 -37.07 24.89
N TRP A 12 9.15 -35.94 24.82
CA TRP A 12 9.37 -34.99 23.75
C TRP A 12 10.78 -34.42 23.89
N ILE A 13 11.77 -35.05 23.28
CA ILE A 13 13.08 -34.43 23.05
C ILE A 13 13.06 -33.95 21.60
N GLY A 14 12.33 -32.89 21.36
CA GLY A 14 12.49 -32.04 20.19
C GLY A 14 13.34 -30.83 20.61
N ASN A 15 14.63 -30.91 20.39
CA ASN A 15 15.46 -29.72 20.35
C ASN A 15 15.01 -28.87 19.14
N ALA A 16 13.89 -28.17 19.26
CA ALA A 16 13.52 -27.09 18.37
C ALA A 16 14.35 -25.85 18.73
N THR A 17 15.64 -25.89 18.43
CA THR A 17 16.52 -24.72 18.45
C THR A 17 16.36 -23.89 17.17
N GLY A 18 15.19 -23.96 16.54
CA GLY A 18 14.73 -23.03 15.51
C GLY A 18 13.68 -22.13 16.12
N GLY A 19 14.07 -21.13 16.89
CA GLY A 19 13.13 -20.07 17.29
C GLY A 19 12.52 -19.46 16.05
N VAL A 20 11.19 -19.31 16.01
CA VAL A 20 10.50 -18.59 14.93
C VAL A 20 11.09 -17.18 14.93
N LYS A 21 11.83 -16.82 13.88
CA LYS A 21 12.40 -15.48 13.75
C LYS A 21 11.22 -14.51 13.68
N ALA A 22 11.26 -13.46 14.50
CA ALA A 22 10.23 -12.41 14.44
C ALA A 22 10.16 -11.82 13.02
N PRO A 23 8.96 -11.44 12.54
CA PRO A 23 8.81 -10.77 11.25
C PRO A 23 9.68 -9.52 11.21
N GLU A 24 10.30 -9.27 10.06
CA GLU A 24 11.02 -8.00 9.85
C GLU A 24 10.06 -6.84 10.09
N PRO A 25 10.41 -5.85 10.92
CA PRO A 25 9.47 -4.81 11.32
C PRO A 25 9.09 -3.88 10.16
N ILE A 26 10.00 -3.64 9.22
CA ILE A 26 9.82 -2.73 8.07
C ILE A 26 10.44 -3.37 6.84
N LEU A 27 9.69 -3.40 5.76
CA LEU A 27 10.13 -3.86 4.45
C LEU A 27 10.12 -2.66 3.50
N LEU A 28 11.28 -2.22 3.06
CA LEU A 28 11.39 -1.14 2.09
C LEU A 28 10.97 -1.62 0.69
N PRO A 29 10.38 -0.74 -0.13
CA PRO A 29 10.01 -1.08 -1.48
C PRO A 29 11.24 -1.30 -2.35
N ASN A 30 11.08 -2.18 -3.35
CA ASN A 30 12.03 -2.26 -4.47
C ASN A 30 11.39 -1.59 -5.70
N PRO A 31 11.77 -0.35 -6.06
CA PRO A 31 11.17 0.38 -7.18
C PRO A 31 11.29 -0.35 -8.52
N ALA A 32 12.35 -1.16 -8.69
CA ALA A 32 12.60 -1.91 -9.92
C ALA A 32 11.54 -2.98 -10.24
N VAL A 33 10.76 -3.41 -9.26
CA VAL A 33 9.76 -4.48 -9.44
C VAL A 33 8.37 -4.11 -8.94
N ARG A 34 8.26 -3.10 -8.07
CA ARG A 34 7.01 -2.74 -7.38
C ARG A 34 5.84 -2.53 -8.35
N PHE A 35 6.01 -1.63 -9.29
CA PHE A 35 4.95 -1.24 -10.23
C PHE A 35 4.74 -2.28 -11.33
N ALA A 36 5.80 -2.98 -11.78
CA ALA A 36 5.69 -4.06 -12.75
C ALA A 36 4.82 -5.20 -12.22
N ARG A 37 5.04 -5.63 -10.96
CA ARG A 37 4.22 -6.69 -10.32
C ARG A 37 2.74 -6.29 -10.22
N THR A 38 2.48 -5.05 -9.83
CA THR A 38 1.09 -4.55 -9.77
C THR A 38 0.45 -4.52 -11.16
N ALA A 39 1.19 -4.11 -12.20
CA ALA A 39 0.69 -4.12 -13.58
C ALA A 39 0.34 -5.53 -14.05
N GLU A 40 1.25 -6.49 -13.85
CA GLU A 40 1.03 -7.91 -14.21
C GLU A 40 -0.18 -8.49 -13.46
N ARG A 41 -0.32 -8.15 -12.18
CA ARG A 41 -1.46 -8.60 -11.38
C ARG A 41 -2.77 -7.99 -11.87
N LEU A 42 -2.80 -6.69 -12.18
CA LEU A 42 -3.98 -6.02 -12.73
C LEU A 42 -4.40 -6.59 -14.09
N GLU A 43 -3.44 -6.90 -14.96
CA GLU A 43 -3.70 -7.55 -16.25
C GLU A 43 -4.30 -8.96 -16.08
N LEU A 44 -3.85 -9.69 -15.08
CA LEU A 44 -4.45 -10.99 -14.77
C LEU A 44 -5.88 -10.83 -14.25
N LEU A 45 -6.10 -9.92 -13.31
CA LEU A 45 -7.38 -9.68 -12.67
C LEU A 45 -8.42 -9.03 -13.61
N SER A 46 -7.98 -8.29 -14.63
CA SER A 46 -8.88 -7.64 -15.57
C SER A 46 -9.67 -8.62 -16.46
N LYS A 47 -9.10 -9.79 -16.76
CA LYS A 47 -9.67 -10.75 -17.70
C LYS A 47 -11.03 -11.28 -17.25
N GLY A 48 -12.09 -10.90 -17.97
CA GLY A 48 -13.46 -11.29 -17.65
C GLY A 48 -14.03 -10.65 -16.39
N HIS A 49 -13.36 -9.64 -15.83
CA HIS A 49 -13.84 -8.91 -14.67
C HIS A 49 -14.92 -7.88 -15.08
N PRO A 50 -15.97 -7.64 -14.25
CA PRO A 50 -17.00 -6.62 -14.57
C PRO A 50 -16.42 -5.21 -14.82
N MET A 51 -15.24 -4.89 -14.22
CA MET A 51 -14.51 -3.64 -14.41
C MET A 51 -13.27 -3.82 -15.32
N GLU A 52 -13.32 -4.70 -16.33
CA GLU A 52 -12.16 -5.03 -17.16
C GLU A 52 -11.48 -3.80 -17.77
N GLY A 53 -12.28 -2.88 -18.32
CA GLY A 53 -11.76 -1.63 -18.91
C GLY A 53 -11.02 -0.75 -17.89
N TRP A 54 -11.56 -0.62 -16.69
CA TRP A 54 -10.95 0.11 -15.59
C TRP A 54 -9.63 -0.55 -15.13
N LEU A 55 -9.65 -1.85 -14.86
CA LEU A 55 -8.47 -2.60 -14.43
C LEU A 55 -7.38 -2.60 -15.51
N GLY A 56 -7.76 -2.69 -16.79
CA GLY A 56 -6.86 -2.55 -17.92
C GLY A 56 -6.19 -1.17 -17.98
N PHE A 57 -6.96 -0.10 -17.71
CA PHE A 57 -6.40 1.24 -17.59
C PHE A 57 -5.42 1.34 -16.41
N MET A 58 -5.76 0.82 -15.24
CA MET A 58 -4.89 0.80 -14.08
C MET A 58 -3.62 -0.03 -14.30
N ALA A 59 -3.70 -1.10 -15.08
CA ALA A 59 -2.52 -1.87 -15.50
C ALA A 59 -1.59 -1.04 -16.39
N LYS A 60 -2.13 -0.29 -17.35
CA LYS A 60 -1.34 0.65 -18.18
C LYS A 60 -0.67 1.72 -17.33
N LEU A 61 -1.41 2.31 -16.38
CA LEU A 61 -0.86 3.28 -15.44
C LEU A 61 0.30 2.69 -14.63
N ALA A 62 0.13 1.50 -14.07
CA ALA A 62 1.18 0.83 -13.31
C ALA A 62 2.43 0.50 -14.16
N ARG A 63 2.27 0.14 -15.45
CA ARG A 63 3.39 0.00 -16.38
C ARG A 63 4.10 1.32 -16.64
N ALA A 64 3.35 2.40 -16.81
CA ALA A 64 3.92 3.73 -16.96
C ALA A 64 4.67 4.17 -15.69
N GLN A 65 4.11 3.92 -14.51
CA GLN A 65 4.80 4.15 -13.23
C GLN A 65 6.11 3.34 -13.14
N HIS A 66 6.11 2.09 -13.60
CA HIS A 66 7.33 1.26 -13.66
C HIS A 66 8.38 1.87 -14.59
N HIS A 67 7.97 2.31 -15.79
CA HIS A 67 8.85 2.97 -16.74
C HIS A 67 9.46 4.23 -16.13
N VAL A 68 8.64 5.12 -15.56
CA VAL A 68 9.10 6.35 -14.91
C VAL A 68 10.03 6.04 -13.73
N ALA A 69 9.72 5.04 -12.90
CA ALA A 69 10.58 4.63 -11.79
C ALA A 69 11.99 4.17 -12.26
N SER A 70 12.07 3.57 -13.46
CA SER A 70 13.34 3.14 -14.05
C SER A 70 14.16 4.28 -14.67
N MET A 71 13.50 5.37 -15.06
CA MET A 71 14.10 6.54 -15.73
C MET A 71 14.35 7.71 -14.79
N LEU A 72 13.68 7.72 -13.62
CA LEU A 72 13.80 8.82 -12.67
C LEU A 72 15.26 8.98 -12.24
N ALA A 73 15.78 10.19 -12.36
CA ALA A 73 17.13 10.51 -11.93
C ALA A 73 17.37 10.07 -10.48
N PRO A 74 18.59 9.68 -10.10
CA PRO A 74 18.88 9.29 -8.73
C PRO A 74 18.50 10.43 -7.76
N LEU A 75 17.45 10.18 -6.97
CA LEU A 75 16.98 11.13 -5.97
C LEU A 75 17.99 11.24 -4.82
N SER A 76 18.20 12.46 -4.34
CA SER A 76 18.97 12.69 -3.12
C SER A 76 18.17 12.20 -1.91
N ALA A 77 18.48 11.00 -1.41
CA ALA A 77 17.96 10.55 -0.13
C ALA A 77 18.69 11.27 1.01
N PRO A 78 18.02 11.50 2.16
CA PRO A 78 18.71 11.97 3.36
C PRO A 78 19.85 11.00 3.72
N ASP A 79 20.97 11.52 4.20
CA ASP A 79 22.08 10.67 4.67
C ASP A 79 21.69 9.88 5.94
N ASP A 80 22.46 8.83 6.22
CA ASP A 80 22.16 7.92 7.34
C ASP A 80 22.10 8.64 8.69
N ALA A 81 22.92 9.67 8.91
CA ALA A 81 22.94 10.44 10.15
C ALA A 81 21.68 11.32 10.27
N ALA A 82 21.29 11.99 9.19
CA ALA A 82 20.06 12.77 9.15
C ALA A 82 18.83 11.86 9.37
N VAL A 83 18.78 10.68 8.71
CA VAL A 83 17.72 9.69 8.94
C VAL A 83 17.69 9.23 10.38
N ALA A 84 18.84 8.87 10.97
CA ALA A 84 18.92 8.43 12.37
C ALA A 84 18.42 9.52 13.33
N GLN A 85 18.73 10.79 13.08
CA GLN A 85 18.30 11.90 13.91
C GLN A 85 16.78 12.08 13.90
N VAL A 86 16.13 12.09 12.71
CA VAL A 86 14.67 12.28 12.62
C VAL A 86 13.93 11.05 13.15
N VAL A 87 14.45 9.84 12.94
CA VAL A 87 13.89 8.60 13.50
C VAL A 87 13.98 8.60 15.04
N ALA A 88 15.09 9.10 15.62
CA ALA A 88 15.20 9.25 17.06
C ALA A 88 14.17 10.25 17.62
N ALA A 89 13.80 11.27 16.86
CA ALA A 89 12.73 12.21 17.16
C ALA A 89 11.32 11.67 16.83
N ARG A 90 11.22 10.41 16.35
CA ARG A 90 9.96 9.75 15.93
C ARG A 90 9.24 10.44 14.77
N ILE A 91 10.02 11.07 13.91
CA ILE A 91 9.55 11.72 12.69
C ILE A 91 9.85 10.81 11.50
N PRO A 92 8.90 10.61 10.56
CA PRO A 92 9.16 9.90 9.33
C PRO A 92 10.26 10.60 8.50
N PRO A 93 11.31 9.89 8.04
CA PRO A 93 12.45 10.51 7.38
C PRO A 93 12.15 11.19 6.03
N ILE A 94 11.06 10.80 5.39
CA ILE A 94 10.56 11.42 4.15
C ILE A 94 9.09 11.79 4.33
N SER A 95 8.76 12.52 5.42
CA SER A 95 7.39 12.87 5.79
C SER A 95 6.61 13.41 4.59
N ALA A 96 5.44 12.83 4.29
CA ALA A 96 4.58 13.31 3.19
C ALA A 96 4.21 14.78 3.38
N ASP A 97 3.90 15.17 4.64
CA ASP A 97 3.71 16.58 5.02
C ASP A 97 5.06 17.19 5.39
N GLY A 98 5.45 18.22 4.65
CA GLY A 98 6.67 19.00 4.89
C GLY A 98 7.96 18.48 4.23
N HIS A 99 7.98 17.33 3.55
CA HIS A 99 9.14 16.93 2.75
C HIS A 99 9.30 17.87 1.55
N ARG A 100 10.46 18.52 1.47
CA ARG A 100 10.79 19.32 0.28
C ARG A 100 11.08 18.39 -0.89
N ARG A 101 10.14 18.30 -1.82
CA ARG A 101 10.27 17.47 -3.01
C ARG A 101 11.34 18.00 -3.96
N ASP A 102 12.10 17.09 -4.56
CA ASP A 102 12.98 17.39 -5.68
C ASP A 102 12.13 17.65 -6.94
N VAL A 103 12.59 18.55 -7.81
CA VAL A 103 11.92 18.86 -9.10
C VAL A 103 11.69 17.61 -9.96
N ALA A 104 12.50 16.58 -9.80
CA ALA A 104 12.41 15.32 -10.54
C ALA A 104 11.03 14.63 -10.42
N TRP A 105 10.24 14.90 -9.39
CA TRP A 105 8.89 14.34 -9.31
C TRP A 105 7.95 14.93 -10.38
N ARG A 106 8.12 16.21 -10.75
CA ARG A 106 7.35 16.84 -11.84
C ARG A 106 7.82 16.36 -13.21
N ASP A 107 9.13 16.13 -13.37
CA ASP A 107 9.65 15.49 -14.58
C ASP A 107 9.07 14.09 -14.71
N GLY A 108 8.96 13.35 -13.60
CA GLY A 108 8.28 12.05 -13.54
C GLY A 108 6.79 12.14 -13.88
N LEU A 109 6.08 13.19 -13.43
CA LEU A 109 4.68 13.44 -13.80
C LEU A 109 4.56 13.66 -15.31
N ALA A 110 5.40 14.52 -15.90
CA ALA A 110 5.37 14.77 -17.33
C ALA A 110 5.60 13.49 -18.14
N GLN A 111 6.62 12.70 -17.77
CA GLN A 111 6.89 11.41 -18.41
C GLN A 111 5.74 10.40 -18.24
N LEU A 112 5.10 10.38 -17.08
CA LEU A 112 3.94 9.52 -16.83
C LEU A 112 2.79 9.86 -17.78
N LEU A 113 2.44 11.15 -17.86
CA LEU A 113 1.40 11.65 -18.76
C LEU A 113 1.70 11.36 -20.23
N ASP A 114 2.95 11.46 -20.65
CA ASP A 114 3.36 11.16 -22.02
C ASP A 114 3.24 9.65 -22.33
N THR A 115 3.66 8.81 -21.39
CA THR A 115 3.63 7.34 -21.52
C THR A 115 2.20 6.80 -21.64
N VAL A 116 1.23 7.42 -20.94
CA VAL A 116 -0.18 6.94 -20.94
C VAL A 116 -1.07 7.67 -21.92
N SER A 117 -0.55 8.56 -22.76
CA SER A 117 -1.32 9.49 -23.59
C SER A 117 -2.32 8.82 -24.56
N GLU A 118 -2.04 7.59 -25.01
CA GLU A 118 -2.87 6.88 -25.97
C GLU A 118 -4.04 6.13 -25.32
N GLY A 119 -5.26 6.35 -25.85
CA GLY A 119 -6.47 5.62 -25.46
C GLY A 119 -7.00 5.99 -24.07
N LEU A 120 -6.70 7.19 -23.57
CA LEU A 120 -7.27 7.71 -22.32
C LEU A 120 -8.78 7.94 -22.46
N PRO A 121 -9.58 7.61 -21.42
CA PRO A 121 -10.95 8.11 -21.31
C PRO A 121 -10.97 9.66 -21.35
N SER A 122 -12.00 10.23 -21.95
CA SER A 122 -12.07 11.71 -22.14
C SER A 122 -11.83 12.53 -20.88
N PRO A 123 -12.39 12.17 -19.69
CA PRO A 123 -12.11 12.93 -18.47
C PRO A 123 -10.63 12.86 -18.04
N ALA A 124 -10.01 11.69 -18.17
CA ALA A 124 -8.60 11.50 -17.83
C ALA A 124 -7.68 12.27 -18.79
N ALA A 125 -8.04 12.32 -20.08
CA ALA A 125 -7.31 13.10 -21.10
C ALA A 125 -7.42 14.61 -20.83
N ALA A 126 -8.60 15.11 -20.46
CA ALA A 126 -8.81 16.51 -20.12
C ALA A 126 -7.95 16.92 -18.90
N ALA A 127 -8.00 16.17 -17.82
CA ALA A 127 -7.19 16.41 -16.62
C ALA A 127 -5.67 16.38 -16.91
N ALA A 128 -5.22 15.46 -17.76
CA ALA A 128 -3.83 15.41 -18.21
C ALA A 128 -3.43 16.66 -18.99
N ALA A 129 -4.33 17.18 -19.84
CA ALA A 129 -4.10 18.42 -20.60
C ALA A 129 -4.04 19.65 -19.68
N GLU A 130 -4.92 19.73 -18.69
CA GLU A 130 -4.90 20.80 -17.67
C GLU A 130 -3.58 20.83 -16.91
N LEU A 131 -3.10 19.70 -16.45
CA LEU A 131 -1.80 19.61 -15.76
C LEU A 131 -0.63 20.05 -16.64
N ARG A 132 -0.64 19.69 -17.94
CA ARG A 132 0.39 20.14 -18.89
C ARG A 132 0.36 21.64 -19.15
N ALA A 133 -0.82 22.25 -19.11
CA ALA A 133 -1.00 23.69 -19.28
C ALA A 133 -0.75 24.48 -17.99
N GLY A 134 -0.80 23.83 -16.85
CA GLY A 134 -0.63 24.44 -15.53
C GLY A 134 0.81 24.88 -15.24
N SER A 135 0.97 25.74 -14.25
CA SER A 135 2.28 26.18 -13.77
C SER A 135 2.89 25.17 -12.79
N ALA A 136 4.20 25.23 -12.59
CA ALA A 136 4.88 24.45 -11.56
C ALA A 136 4.28 24.72 -10.16
N ASP A 137 3.95 25.99 -9.87
CA ASP A 137 3.40 26.38 -8.56
C ASP A 137 1.99 25.80 -8.34
N SER A 138 1.14 25.79 -9.36
CA SER A 138 -0.19 25.17 -9.27
C SER A 138 -0.09 23.66 -9.06
N THR A 139 0.82 23.00 -9.75
CA THR A 139 1.08 21.55 -9.59
C THR A 139 1.60 21.22 -8.18
N GLU A 140 2.51 22.04 -7.63
CA GLU A 140 2.98 21.87 -6.25
C GLU A 140 1.85 22.10 -5.23
N ALA A 141 0.99 23.09 -5.45
CA ALA A 141 -0.15 23.37 -4.56
C ALA A 141 -1.13 22.18 -4.51
N LEU A 142 -1.45 21.57 -5.66
CA LEU A 142 -2.26 20.36 -5.74
C LEU A 142 -1.59 19.17 -5.04
N ALA A 143 -0.28 19.00 -5.21
CA ALA A 143 0.49 17.96 -4.54
C ALA A 143 0.48 18.15 -3.02
N ASP A 144 0.63 19.37 -2.53
CA ASP A 144 0.56 19.70 -1.11
C ASP A 144 -0.84 19.45 -0.53
N ALA A 145 -1.89 19.85 -1.26
CA ALA A 145 -3.27 19.62 -0.86
C ALA A 145 -3.55 18.10 -0.75
N LEU A 146 -3.17 17.32 -1.75
CA LEU A 146 -3.29 15.87 -1.75
C LEU A 146 -2.57 15.23 -0.55
N LEU A 147 -1.33 15.60 -0.29
CA LEU A 147 -0.52 15.00 0.78
C LEU A 147 -1.03 15.36 2.18
N ARG A 148 -1.77 16.46 2.31
CA ARG A 148 -2.50 16.83 3.52
C ARG A 148 -3.92 16.24 3.61
N GLY A 149 -4.34 15.46 2.60
CA GLY A 149 -5.68 14.87 2.56
C GLY A 149 -6.80 15.86 2.21
N VAL A 150 -6.46 17.00 1.60
CA VAL A 150 -7.41 18.01 1.14
C VAL A 150 -7.52 17.89 -0.38
N VAL A 151 -8.61 17.28 -0.87
CA VAL A 151 -8.86 17.10 -2.30
C VAL A 151 -10.16 17.79 -2.67
N ASP A 152 -10.10 18.69 -3.66
CA ASP A 152 -11.30 19.28 -4.27
C ASP A 152 -11.83 18.31 -5.34
N GLU A 153 -13.15 18.07 -5.32
CA GLU A 153 -13.81 17.19 -6.30
C GLU A 153 -13.59 17.69 -7.75
N GLN A 154 -13.51 19.01 -7.95
CA GLN A 154 -13.27 19.59 -9.26
C GLN A 154 -11.86 19.31 -9.78
N GLU A 155 -10.89 19.13 -8.89
CA GLU A 155 -9.49 18.85 -9.20
C GLU A 155 -9.14 17.36 -9.14
N ALA A 156 -10.13 16.51 -8.90
CA ALA A 156 -9.94 15.08 -8.69
C ALA A 156 -9.19 14.39 -9.84
N GLY A 157 -9.48 14.74 -11.10
CA GLY A 157 -8.78 14.21 -12.26
C GLY A 157 -7.29 14.57 -12.28
N SER A 158 -6.95 15.82 -12.01
CA SER A 158 -5.57 16.30 -11.91
C SER A 158 -4.86 15.68 -10.71
N THR A 159 -5.55 15.59 -9.57
CA THR A 159 -5.06 14.97 -8.33
C THR A 159 -4.74 13.48 -8.52
N PHE A 160 -5.52 12.74 -9.32
CA PHE A 160 -5.23 11.35 -9.66
C PHE A 160 -3.86 11.18 -10.33
N TRP A 161 -3.52 12.01 -11.32
CA TRP A 161 -2.22 11.97 -12.00
C TRP A 161 -1.08 12.35 -11.08
N ILE A 162 -1.29 13.38 -10.26
CA ILE A 162 -0.33 13.81 -9.23
C ILE A 162 -0.09 12.68 -8.23
N ALA A 163 -1.15 12.02 -7.75
CA ALA A 163 -1.04 10.87 -6.85
C ALA A 163 -0.19 9.75 -7.46
N ALA A 164 -0.43 9.42 -8.73
CA ALA A 164 0.31 8.38 -9.44
C ALA A 164 1.81 8.72 -9.57
N ALA A 165 2.15 9.98 -9.87
CA ALA A 165 3.53 10.45 -9.97
C ALA A 165 4.22 10.50 -8.59
N LEU A 166 3.54 10.99 -7.56
CA LEU A 166 4.06 11.04 -6.19
C LEU A 166 4.30 9.63 -5.63
N GLN A 167 3.46 8.64 -5.97
CA GLN A 167 3.74 7.24 -5.62
C GLN A 167 5.08 6.77 -6.18
N VAL A 168 5.40 7.11 -7.43
CA VAL A 168 6.71 6.78 -8.02
C VAL A 168 7.83 7.46 -7.26
N TYR A 169 7.74 8.78 -7.08
CA TYR A 169 8.75 9.56 -6.39
C TYR A 169 9.03 9.05 -4.98
N PHE A 170 8.01 8.93 -4.15
CA PHE A 170 8.15 8.47 -2.76
C PHE A 170 8.58 7.01 -2.66
N THR A 171 8.16 6.14 -3.60
CA THR A 171 8.62 4.74 -3.65
C THR A 171 10.11 4.67 -3.97
N CYS A 172 10.60 5.45 -4.95
CA CYS A 172 12.02 5.52 -5.28
C CYS A 172 12.84 6.08 -4.11
N LEU A 173 12.33 7.09 -3.42
CA LEU A 173 13.00 7.70 -2.27
C LEU A 173 13.04 6.74 -1.08
N ALA A 174 11.92 6.08 -0.74
CA ALA A 174 11.84 5.10 0.34
C ALA A 174 12.76 3.90 0.12
N GLY A 175 12.88 3.41 -1.12
CA GLY A 175 13.80 2.31 -1.47
C GLY A 175 15.28 2.61 -1.23
N ARG A 176 15.64 3.86 -0.98
CA ARG A 176 17.02 4.31 -0.69
C ARG A 176 17.30 4.56 0.78
N LEU A 177 16.29 4.45 1.65
CA LEU A 177 16.46 4.68 3.08
C LEU A 177 17.28 3.55 3.73
N PRO A 178 18.07 3.85 4.76
CA PRO A 178 18.89 2.87 5.47
C PRO A 178 18.00 2.01 6.40
N ALA A 179 17.57 0.84 5.94
CA ALA A 179 16.67 -0.05 6.67
C ALA A 179 17.06 -0.31 8.16
N PRO A 180 18.36 -0.49 8.52
CA PRO A 180 18.72 -0.83 9.90
C PRO A 180 18.42 0.26 10.93
N VAL A 181 18.36 1.54 10.51
CA VAL A 181 18.09 2.65 11.43
C VAL A 181 16.61 2.99 11.58
N LEU A 182 15.77 2.49 10.65
CA LEU A 182 14.34 2.75 10.67
C LEU A 182 13.66 2.11 11.89
N ARG A 183 12.66 2.78 12.42
CA ARG A 183 11.84 2.31 13.54
C ARG A 183 10.37 2.55 13.25
N LEU A 184 9.54 1.68 13.77
CA LEU A 184 8.10 1.86 13.73
C LEU A 184 7.69 3.09 14.54
N LEU A 185 6.71 3.82 14.07
CA LEU A 185 6.14 4.97 14.78
C LEU A 185 5.34 4.51 16.01
N GLU A 186 5.07 5.40 16.95
CA GLU A 186 4.12 5.14 18.05
C GLU A 186 2.72 4.93 17.49
N GLU A 187 2.30 5.81 16.59
CA GLU A 187 1.08 5.62 15.82
C GLU A 187 1.32 4.55 14.75
N ARG A 188 0.95 3.31 15.10
CA ARG A 188 1.24 2.12 14.30
C ARG A 188 0.44 2.02 13.01
N SER A 189 -0.61 2.81 12.85
CA SER A 189 -1.41 2.93 11.62
C SER A 189 -0.68 3.69 10.52
N LEU A 190 0.34 4.49 10.87
CA LEU A 190 1.08 5.34 9.95
C LEU A 190 2.37 4.67 9.45
N CYS A 191 2.71 5.00 8.20
CA CYS A 191 3.93 4.52 7.56
C CYS A 191 5.19 5.04 8.25
N PRO A 192 6.13 4.18 8.65
CA PRO A 192 7.36 4.61 9.34
C PRO A 192 8.31 5.44 8.46
N CYS A 193 8.15 5.42 7.14
CA CYS A 193 9.01 6.15 6.21
C CYS A 193 8.44 7.53 5.84
N CYS A 194 7.14 7.61 5.52
CA CYS A 194 6.54 8.86 5.04
C CYS A 194 5.36 9.39 5.86
N GLY A 195 4.88 8.65 6.86
CA GLY A 195 3.75 9.07 7.69
C GLY A 195 2.37 8.90 7.07
N SER A 196 2.26 8.46 5.79
CA SER A 196 0.97 8.23 5.16
C SER A 196 0.29 6.96 5.69
N THR A 197 -1.01 6.86 5.48
CA THR A 197 -1.82 5.70 5.86
C THR A 197 -1.58 4.50 4.92
N SER A 198 -2.07 3.32 5.32
CA SER A 198 -2.04 2.12 4.48
C SER A 198 -3.27 2.04 3.57
N SER A 199 -3.08 1.64 2.31
CA SER A 199 -4.19 1.32 1.39
C SER A 199 -4.84 -0.02 1.72
N ALA A 200 -4.03 -1.01 2.03
CA ALA A 200 -4.44 -2.38 2.35
C ALA A 200 -3.36 -3.08 3.19
N SER A 201 -3.64 -4.32 3.60
CA SER A 201 -2.66 -5.19 4.25
C SER A 201 -2.36 -6.40 3.36
N LEU A 202 -1.15 -6.95 3.51
CA LEU A 202 -0.77 -8.25 2.96
C LEU A 202 -0.56 -9.25 4.10
N VAL A 203 -1.21 -10.40 4.03
CA VAL A 203 -0.96 -11.54 4.92
C VAL A 203 -0.12 -12.56 4.16
N THR A 204 1.11 -12.77 4.61
CA THR A 204 2.09 -13.62 3.92
C THR A 204 1.66 -15.10 3.88
N GLY A 205 1.86 -15.76 2.74
CA GLY A 205 1.52 -17.17 2.55
C GLY A 205 2.70 -18.13 2.77
N ALA A 206 3.93 -17.62 2.61
CA ALA A 206 5.16 -18.39 2.65
C ALA A 206 6.34 -17.59 3.23
N GLY A 207 7.53 -18.18 3.24
CA GLY A 207 8.74 -17.56 3.77
C GLY A 207 8.99 -17.87 5.24
N GLN A 208 9.77 -17.04 5.92
CA GLN A 208 10.17 -17.26 7.32
C GLN A 208 9.02 -17.08 8.32
N ASN A 209 8.01 -16.29 7.97
CA ASN A 209 6.89 -15.95 8.84
C ASN A 209 5.55 -16.03 8.08
N PRO A 210 5.05 -17.25 7.74
CA PRO A 210 3.74 -17.41 7.12
C PRO A 210 2.66 -16.88 8.06
N GLY A 211 1.69 -16.14 7.51
CA GLY A 211 0.62 -15.52 8.27
C GLY A 211 0.99 -14.20 8.95
N ALA A 212 2.20 -13.68 8.77
CA ALA A 212 2.52 -12.31 9.20
C ALA A 212 1.71 -11.29 8.39
N ARG A 213 1.17 -10.29 9.07
CA ARG A 213 0.46 -9.16 8.44
C ARG A 213 1.40 -7.98 8.27
N TYR A 214 1.40 -7.43 7.08
CA TYR A 214 2.07 -6.18 6.76
C TYR A 214 1.05 -5.16 6.25
N LEU A 215 1.00 -3.98 6.86
CA LEU A 215 0.33 -2.83 6.27
C LEU A 215 1.18 -2.32 5.11
N THR A 216 0.55 -1.87 4.02
CA THR A 216 1.23 -1.40 2.82
C THR A 216 0.91 0.07 2.57
N CYS A 217 1.93 0.91 2.55
CA CYS A 217 1.78 2.34 2.42
C CYS A 217 1.13 2.73 1.08
N SER A 218 0.11 3.58 1.15
CA SER A 218 -0.59 4.10 -0.04
C SER A 218 0.30 4.98 -0.93
N LEU A 219 1.34 5.62 -0.36
CA LEU A 219 2.21 6.58 -1.05
C LEU A 219 3.57 5.98 -1.40
N CYS A 220 4.38 5.59 -0.42
CA CYS A 220 5.78 5.21 -0.64
C CYS A 220 6.01 3.70 -0.78
N SER A 221 4.96 2.90 -0.77
CA SER A 221 5.01 1.43 -0.92
C SER A 221 5.83 0.68 0.14
N THR A 222 6.26 1.33 1.22
CA THR A 222 6.84 0.65 2.38
C THR A 222 5.80 -0.27 3.02
N ALA A 223 6.21 -1.47 3.42
CA ALA A 223 5.37 -2.36 4.20
C ALA A 223 5.90 -2.48 5.63
N TRP A 224 5.02 -2.54 6.63
CA TRP A 224 5.43 -2.69 8.03
C TRP A 224 4.56 -3.69 8.78
N ASN A 225 5.22 -4.43 9.66
CA ASN A 225 4.56 -5.49 10.41
C ASN A 225 3.52 -4.94 11.39
N TYR A 226 2.33 -5.53 11.37
CA TYR A 226 1.20 -5.16 12.19
C TYR A 226 0.49 -6.39 12.76
N SER A 227 -0.09 -6.28 13.96
CA SER A 227 -0.83 -7.39 14.57
C SER A 227 -2.10 -7.73 13.79
N ARG A 228 -2.38 -9.02 13.62
CA ARG A 228 -3.62 -9.49 12.97
C ARG A 228 -4.87 -9.36 13.85
N ALA A 229 -4.71 -9.16 15.13
CA ALA A 229 -5.80 -9.10 16.09
C ALA A 229 -6.01 -7.69 16.65
N VAL A 230 -5.63 -6.67 15.86
CA VAL A 230 -5.71 -5.26 16.27
C VAL A 230 -6.25 -4.43 15.11
N CYS A 231 -7.25 -3.62 15.38
CA CYS A 231 -7.81 -2.68 14.40
C CYS A 231 -6.76 -1.65 13.98
N VAL A 232 -6.63 -1.42 12.67
CA VAL A 232 -5.68 -0.44 12.13
C VAL A 232 -6.04 0.98 12.53
N THR A 233 -7.34 1.28 12.68
CA THR A 233 -7.83 2.63 12.96
C THR A 233 -7.75 2.99 14.44
N CYS A 234 -8.31 2.16 15.32
CA CYS A 234 -8.46 2.53 16.73
C CYS A 234 -7.56 1.72 17.69
N GLY A 235 -6.83 0.71 17.19
CA GLY A 235 -6.01 -0.15 18.06
C GLY A 235 -6.81 -1.14 18.90
N GLY A 236 -8.15 -1.16 18.80
CA GLY A 236 -9.04 -2.10 19.50
C GLY A 236 -8.90 -3.54 18.98
N SER A 237 -9.29 -4.52 19.80
CA SER A 237 -9.16 -5.94 19.45
C SER A 237 -10.42 -6.77 19.78
N LYS A 238 -11.45 -6.17 20.36
CA LYS A 238 -12.59 -6.91 20.92
C LYS A 238 -13.68 -7.23 19.91
N THR A 239 -13.87 -6.38 18.90
CA THR A 239 -15.01 -6.45 17.97
C THR A 239 -14.57 -6.58 16.51
N LEU A 240 -13.39 -7.18 16.29
CA LEU A 240 -12.89 -7.42 14.94
C LEU A 240 -13.60 -8.61 14.30
N ALA A 241 -14.05 -8.44 13.06
CA ALA A 241 -14.58 -9.51 12.24
C ALA A 241 -13.99 -9.50 10.83
N ILE A 242 -13.82 -10.68 10.24
CA ILE A 242 -13.36 -10.84 8.87
C ILE A 242 -14.57 -11.10 7.98
N ARG A 243 -14.78 -10.25 6.99
CA ARG A 243 -15.89 -10.32 6.04
C ARG A 243 -15.36 -10.54 4.62
N GLY A 244 -16.10 -11.23 3.80
CA GLY A 244 -15.80 -11.51 2.40
C GLY A 244 -17.07 -11.71 1.62
N ILE A 245 -16.98 -11.79 0.30
CA ILE A 245 -18.10 -12.09 -0.59
C ILE A 245 -18.22 -13.60 -0.68
N GLU A 246 -19.44 -14.13 -0.49
CA GLU A 246 -19.71 -15.55 -0.61
C GLU A 246 -19.49 -16.01 -2.07
N GLY A 247 -18.74 -17.08 -2.25
CA GLY A 247 -18.43 -17.65 -3.57
C GLY A 247 -17.26 -16.99 -4.30
N ASP A 248 -16.62 -15.96 -3.73
CA ASP A 248 -15.40 -15.40 -4.29
C ASP A 248 -14.15 -16.25 -3.98
N SER A 249 -12.99 -15.86 -4.53
CA SER A 249 -11.71 -16.54 -4.31
C SER A 249 -11.23 -16.50 -2.84
N GLY A 250 -11.74 -15.55 -2.04
CA GLY A 250 -11.31 -15.28 -0.67
C GLY A 250 -9.89 -14.73 -0.57
N VAL A 251 -9.30 -14.27 -1.69
CA VAL A 251 -7.97 -13.64 -1.72
C VAL A 251 -7.98 -12.32 -0.98
N VAL A 252 -9.04 -11.52 -1.14
CA VAL A 252 -9.21 -10.25 -0.41
C VAL A 252 -10.39 -10.37 0.55
N LYS A 253 -10.19 -9.86 1.77
CA LYS A 253 -11.25 -9.77 2.77
C LYS A 253 -11.18 -8.42 3.47
N ALA A 254 -12.32 -7.98 4.01
CA ALA A 254 -12.40 -6.81 4.86
C ALA A 254 -12.33 -7.21 6.34
N GLU A 255 -11.43 -6.60 7.09
CA GLU A 255 -11.44 -6.62 8.55
C GLU A 255 -12.26 -5.44 9.04
N THR A 256 -13.42 -5.71 9.63
CA THR A 256 -14.32 -4.70 10.19
C THR A 256 -14.14 -4.58 11.69
N CYS A 257 -14.29 -3.37 12.23
CA CYS A 257 -14.23 -3.09 13.66
C CYS A 257 -15.49 -2.33 14.09
N ASP A 258 -16.29 -2.93 15.00
CA ASP A 258 -17.51 -2.29 15.49
C ASP A 258 -17.23 -1.24 16.58
N GLU A 259 -16.00 -1.21 17.16
CA GLU A 259 -15.63 -0.17 18.12
C GLU A 259 -15.50 1.21 17.47
N CYS A 260 -14.97 1.28 16.25
CA CYS A 260 -14.75 2.55 15.56
C CYS A 260 -15.53 2.69 14.24
N GLY A 261 -16.31 1.67 13.85
CA GLY A 261 -17.12 1.70 12.64
C GLY A 261 -16.28 1.74 11.34
N THR A 262 -15.06 1.19 11.36
CA THR A 262 -14.21 1.21 10.17
C THR A 262 -13.83 -0.19 9.70
N TYR A 263 -13.34 -0.28 8.46
CA TYR A 263 -12.75 -1.50 7.92
C TYR A 263 -11.44 -1.23 7.18
N SER A 264 -10.61 -2.27 7.05
CA SER A 264 -9.44 -2.29 6.18
C SER A 264 -9.40 -3.58 5.36
N LYS A 265 -8.92 -3.52 4.11
CA LYS A 265 -8.77 -4.72 3.28
C LYS A 265 -7.48 -5.47 3.58
N MET A 266 -7.55 -6.79 3.46
CA MET A 266 -6.41 -7.70 3.62
C MET A 266 -6.34 -8.66 2.44
N ALA A 267 -5.21 -8.71 1.75
CA ALA A 267 -4.90 -9.68 0.72
C ALA A 267 -4.14 -10.88 1.33
N TYR A 268 -4.57 -12.09 1.02
CA TYR A 268 -4.05 -13.33 1.60
C TYR A 268 -3.23 -14.13 0.60
N GLN A 269 -1.90 -14.12 0.71
CA GLN A 269 -1.02 -14.93 -0.13
C GLN A 269 -1.20 -16.44 0.05
N ALA A 270 -1.75 -16.88 1.18
CA ALA A 270 -2.11 -18.29 1.36
C ALA A 270 -3.24 -18.75 0.42
N LYS A 271 -4.00 -17.85 -0.17
CA LYS A 271 -5.04 -18.11 -1.16
C LYS A 271 -4.53 -17.95 -2.60
N ASP A 272 -3.66 -16.98 -2.81
CA ASP A 272 -2.98 -16.75 -4.09
C ASP A 272 -1.62 -16.11 -3.81
N MET A 273 -0.55 -16.82 -4.11
CA MET A 273 0.82 -16.34 -3.88
C MET A 273 1.18 -15.09 -4.68
N GLN A 274 0.41 -14.78 -5.75
CA GLN A 274 0.56 -13.57 -6.56
C GLN A 274 -0.27 -12.40 -6.04
N ALA A 275 -1.00 -12.55 -4.93
CA ALA A 275 -1.77 -11.47 -4.35
C ALA A 275 -0.90 -10.23 -4.14
N ASP A 276 -1.36 -9.11 -4.67
CA ASP A 276 -0.72 -7.81 -4.60
C ASP A 276 -1.67 -6.82 -3.92
N PRO A 277 -1.30 -6.24 -2.78
CA PRO A 277 -2.23 -5.42 -1.97
C PRO A 277 -2.73 -4.18 -2.70
N TYR A 278 -2.05 -3.73 -3.74
CA TYR A 278 -2.45 -2.57 -4.54
C TYR A 278 -3.40 -2.96 -5.67
N ALA A 279 -3.06 -4.00 -6.43
CA ALA A 279 -3.86 -4.47 -7.54
C ALA A 279 -5.16 -5.13 -7.06
N ASP A 280 -5.05 -6.01 -6.06
CA ASP A 280 -6.21 -6.72 -5.52
C ASP A 280 -7.16 -5.76 -4.77
N ASP A 281 -6.65 -4.67 -4.18
CA ASP A 281 -7.47 -3.60 -3.64
C ASP A 281 -8.35 -2.95 -4.71
N LEU A 282 -7.76 -2.56 -5.84
CA LEU A 282 -8.48 -1.97 -6.98
C LEU A 282 -9.48 -2.94 -7.63
N ALA A 283 -9.16 -4.21 -7.67
CA ALA A 283 -10.03 -5.22 -8.28
C ALA A 283 -11.22 -5.64 -7.39
N THR A 284 -11.29 -5.20 -6.15
CA THR A 284 -12.32 -5.60 -5.19
C THR A 284 -13.15 -4.43 -4.68
N LEU A 285 -13.46 -3.44 -5.54
CA LEU A 285 -14.31 -2.30 -5.17
C LEU A 285 -15.74 -2.72 -4.80
N GLY A 286 -16.26 -3.83 -5.36
CA GLY A 286 -17.53 -4.40 -4.94
C GLY A 286 -17.58 -4.75 -3.45
N LEU A 287 -16.45 -5.21 -2.88
CA LEU A 287 -16.35 -5.44 -1.43
C LEU A 287 -16.43 -4.13 -0.64
N ASP A 288 -15.81 -3.04 -1.13
CA ASP A 288 -15.90 -1.73 -0.50
C ASP A 288 -17.33 -1.22 -0.46
N VAL A 289 -18.07 -1.35 -1.56
CA VAL A 289 -19.48 -0.96 -1.64
C VAL A 289 -20.31 -1.75 -0.61
N MET A 290 -20.20 -3.09 -0.62
CA MET A 290 -20.99 -3.94 0.27
C MET A 290 -20.68 -3.69 1.76
N VAL A 291 -19.42 -3.47 2.12
CA VAL A 291 -19.02 -3.19 3.50
C VAL A 291 -19.44 -1.78 3.91
N GLY A 292 -19.37 -0.81 2.99
CA GLY A 292 -19.88 0.55 3.20
C GLY A 292 -21.39 0.58 3.41
N GLU A 293 -22.17 -0.11 2.59
CA GLU A 293 -23.63 -0.25 2.76
C GLU A 293 -24.00 -0.95 4.06
N ALA A 294 -23.16 -1.84 4.55
CA ALA A 294 -23.34 -2.50 5.84
C ALA A 294 -22.94 -1.64 7.06
N GLY A 295 -22.44 -0.41 6.84
CA GLY A 295 -22.24 0.62 7.85
C GLY A 295 -20.80 0.85 8.33
N TRP A 296 -19.77 0.25 7.67
CA TRP A 296 -18.39 0.52 8.03
C TRP A 296 -17.72 1.47 7.03
N ALA A 297 -17.06 2.52 7.52
CA ALA A 297 -16.24 3.42 6.70
C ALA A 297 -14.86 2.81 6.43
N ARG A 298 -14.27 3.10 5.29
CA ARG A 298 -12.92 2.66 4.99
C ARG A 298 -11.91 3.37 5.89
N HIS A 299 -10.91 2.63 6.42
CA HIS A 299 -9.85 3.15 7.28
C HIS A 299 -9.10 4.33 6.64
N ALA A 300 -8.71 4.16 5.38
CA ALA A 300 -8.03 5.19 4.61
C ALA A 300 -8.29 4.99 3.11
N PRO A 301 -8.39 6.07 2.35
CA PRO A 301 -8.57 5.98 0.91
C PRO A 301 -7.29 5.42 0.24
N ASN A 302 -7.48 4.70 -0.87
CA ASN A 302 -6.40 4.48 -1.81
C ASN A 302 -6.18 5.79 -2.59
N LEU A 303 -4.94 6.25 -2.70
CA LEU A 303 -4.61 7.51 -3.39
C LEU A 303 -5.07 7.55 -4.85
N LEU A 304 -5.27 6.38 -5.48
CA LEU A 304 -5.80 6.26 -6.84
C LEU A 304 -7.34 6.11 -6.87
N LEU A 305 -8.02 6.19 -5.73
CA LEU A 305 -9.48 6.11 -5.57
C LEU A 305 -10.03 7.35 -4.84
N LEU A 306 -9.35 8.48 -4.89
CA LEU A 306 -9.71 9.69 -4.14
C LEU A 306 -11.00 10.37 -4.62
N VAL A 307 -11.68 9.77 -5.59
CA VAL A 307 -12.90 10.31 -6.17
C VAL A 307 -14.00 9.28 -6.06
N GLY A 308 -14.90 9.50 -5.15
CA GLY A 308 -16.10 8.69 -4.99
C GLY A 308 -16.91 9.16 -3.82
#